data_30ea033606474c45a17cf0161deaef80
#
_entry.id   30ea033606474c45a17cf0161deaef80
#
_cell.length_a   1.000
_cell.length_b   1.000
_cell.length_c   1.000
_cell.angle_alpha   90.00
_cell.angle_beta   90.00
_cell.angle_gamma   90.00
#
_symmetry.space_group_name_H-M   'P 1'
#
loop_
_entity.id
_entity.type
_entity.pdbx_description
1 polymer ?
#
loop_
_entity_poly.entity_id
_entity_poly.type
_entity_poly.pdbx_seq_one_letter_code
_entity_poly.pdbx_strand_id
1 'polypeptide(L)'
;RSESDQPQNPAEEILFEILNRLFPNMPIKLDSDFFDDLGGHSLLAAVLISNLREHAEYSHLTIQNLYQARRVGAIAALMLEQPEPTLFDSQIGQDNPRNQTYKWLCGIAQLVTIPVLISINILQWLAPFFTYHYFTGGTRDSIPYAIALSLLVYVSVIMSSFVLSITVKRLLMLGIGAGRYPLWGLTYFRWWLADRISNISPVYLLSGSTLLNLYLKALGAKIGHDVTISSVHIRMPSLLTIEDGVSIGSQVNLENAKVEHGHLVLGSIHLKQDSYVGSYAVLEENTVLEKQAHVNALTSIEYDTVVPEGEIWDGTPAQKIGHIDEQAKLPERPKLSFIRKIAEYGYYGVSALIIACLFFIPIFPSFLLVDWLDVNVFNINPNNHLQIALYYFILAIPASAMMMMITAVISSGLRKIALPRLETGTYAVHGSTYYRKWFAAQILETSLQTLHGLFATIYAPTWFRMLGAKVGKNTEISTATGVIPEMLTLGEESFIADAVMLGDEEIKGGWMSLKATKIGNRSFVGNSAYIADGTVLPDNVLIGVQSKTPDNREMYDGQTWFGSPALLLPAREAAEKYPDHLTFKPSIKRRLMRGFIEGLRIVLPAALAI
;
A
#
# COMPACT_ATOMS: atom_id res chain seq x y z
N ARG A 1 -39.64 7.04 37.60
CA ARG A 1 -38.17 7.24 37.33
C ARG A 1 -37.51 7.27 38.69
N SER A 2 -36.58 6.35 38.96
CA SER A 2 -35.74 6.40 40.16
C SER A 2 -34.75 7.57 40.06
N GLU A 3 -34.34 8.16 41.19
CA GLU A 3 -33.35 9.27 41.22
C GLU A 3 -32.02 8.88 40.51
N SER A 4 -31.75 7.60 40.35
CA SER A 4 -30.59 7.05 39.63
C SER A 4 -30.65 7.14 38.10
N ASP A 5 -31.80 7.56 37.54
CA ASP A 5 -32.02 7.61 36.09
C ASP A 5 -31.92 9.04 35.49
N GLN A 6 -31.53 10.03 36.30
CA GLN A 6 -31.33 11.41 35.84
C GLN A 6 -29.83 11.72 35.70
N PRO A 7 -29.43 12.48 34.68
CA PRO A 7 -28.05 12.90 34.51
C PRO A 7 -27.60 13.74 35.72
N GLN A 8 -26.43 13.41 36.25
CA GLN A 8 -25.86 14.03 37.46
C GLN A 8 -24.73 15.03 37.15
N ASN A 9 -24.25 15.06 35.93
CA ASN A 9 -23.16 15.92 35.48
C ASN A 9 -23.36 16.37 34.02
N PRO A 10 -22.67 17.44 33.56
CA PRO A 10 -22.82 17.96 32.21
C PRO A 10 -22.51 16.95 31.09
N ALA A 11 -21.58 16.03 31.32
CA ALA A 11 -21.24 14.99 30.34
C ALA A 11 -22.41 14.01 30.14
N GLU A 12 -23.05 13.61 31.23
CA GLU A 12 -24.25 12.77 31.16
C GLU A 12 -25.42 13.51 30.50
N GLU A 13 -25.61 14.83 30.77
CA GLU A 13 -26.66 15.60 30.10
C GLU A 13 -26.51 15.61 28.57
N ILE A 14 -25.31 15.90 28.08
CA ILE A 14 -24.99 15.90 26.64
C ILE A 14 -25.18 14.50 26.07
N LEU A 15 -24.67 13.47 26.73
CA LEU A 15 -24.80 12.10 26.30
C LEU A 15 -26.27 11.66 26.18
N PHE A 16 -27.08 11.96 27.21
CA PHE A 16 -28.51 11.68 27.24
C PHE A 16 -29.27 12.45 26.14
N GLU A 17 -28.91 13.71 25.88
CA GLU A 17 -29.52 14.50 24.82
C GLU A 17 -29.28 13.83 23.44
N ILE A 18 -28.05 13.44 23.15
CA ILE A 18 -27.69 12.80 21.90
C ILE A 18 -28.35 11.43 21.78
N LEU A 19 -28.31 10.62 22.85
CA LEU A 19 -28.94 9.30 22.86
C LEU A 19 -30.45 9.38 22.69
N ASN A 20 -31.13 10.36 23.30
CA ASN A 20 -32.57 10.55 23.10
C ASN A 20 -32.93 10.94 21.65
N ARG A 21 -32.02 11.63 20.95
CA ARG A 21 -32.21 11.91 19.50
C ARG A 21 -32.03 10.65 18.65
N LEU A 22 -31.07 9.78 19.03
CA LEU A 22 -30.80 8.55 18.31
C LEU A 22 -31.85 7.44 18.58
N PHE A 23 -32.37 7.41 19.80
CA PHE A 23 -33.33 6.41 20.28
C PHE A 23 -34.60 7.04 20.87
N PRO A 24 -35.42 7.75 20.08
CA PRO A 24 -36.52 8.58 20.60
C PRO A 24 -37.62 7.81 21.35
N ASN A 25 -37.70 6.49 21.16
CA ASN A 25 -38.76 5.65 21.75
C ASN A 25 -38.24 4.68 22.85
N MET A 26 -36.98 4.82 23.27
CA MET A 26 -36.36 3.94 24.25
C MET A 26 -36.07 4.67 25.57
N PRO A 27 -36.37 4.08 26.73
CA PRO A 27 -35.95 4.64 28.00
C PRO A 27 -34.45 4.46 28.19
N ILE A 28 -33.72 5.57 28.25
CA ILE A 28 -32.25 5.56 28.44
C ILE A 28 -31.96 5.61 29.93
N LYS A 29 -31.10 4.67 30.38
CA LYS A 29 -30.59 4.61 31.77
C LYS A 29 -29.08 4.49 31.73
N LEU A 30 -28.40 4.89 32.80
CA LEU A 30 -26.95 4.78 32.94
C LEU A 30 -26.46 3.32 32.81
N ASP A 31 -27.26 2.36 33.28
CA ASP A 31 -26.96 0.93 33.16
C ASP A 31 -27.28 0.32 31.80
N SER A 32 -28.00 1.02 30.93
CA SER A 32 -28.37 0.48 29.60
C SER A 32 -27.14 0.20 28.78
N ASP A 33 -27.10 -0.99 28.16
CA ASP A 33 -26.11 -1.31 27.13
C ASP A 33 -26.51 -0.67 25.81
N PHE A 34 -25.58 0.06 25.19
CA PHE A 34 -25.81 0.77 23.93
C PHE A 34 -26.24 -0.17 22.80
N PHE A 35 -25.68 -1.39 22.75
CA PHE A 35 -25.94 -2.35 21.68
C PHE A 35 -27.13 -3.25 22.01
N ASP A 36 -27.15 -3.87 23.18
CA ASP A 36 -28.11 -4.93 23.54
C ASP A 36 -29.46 -4.34 24.02
N ASP A 37 -29.46 -3.27 24.80
CA ASP A 37 -30.67 -2.68 25.36
C ASP A 37 -31.26 -1.58 24.47
N LEU A 38 -30.40 -0.71 23.89
CA LEU A 38 -30.85 0.39 23.04
C LEU A 38 -30.94 0.03 21.55
N GLY A 39 -30.43 -1.14 21.14
CA GLY A 39 -30.44 -1.57 19.75
C GLY A 39 -29.43 -0.82 18.89
N GLY A 40 -28.39 -0.28 19.49
CA GLY A 40 -27.30 0.39 18.80
C GLY A 40 -26.56 -0.56 17.87
N HIS A 41 -26.12 -0.06 16.75
CA HIS A 41 -25.28 -0.77 15.77
C HIS A 41 -24.13 0.14 15.32
N SER A 42 -23.24 -0.38 14.51
CA SER A 42 -21.99 0.31 14.12
C SER A 42 -22.20 1.71 13.54
N LEU A 43 -23.25 1.92 12.75
CA LEU A 43 -23.57 3.24 12.20
C LEU A 43 -24.01 4.20 13.31
N LEU A 44 -24.91 3.77 14.19
CA LEU A 44 -25.36 4.60 15.33
C LEU A 44 -24.21 4.87 16.31
N ALA A 45 -23.30 3.93 16.50
CA ALA A 45 -22.07 4.14 17.28
C ALA A 45 -21.20 5.24 16.65
N ALA A 46 -21.01 5.20 15.34
CA ALA A 46 -20.26 6.24 14.63
C ALA A 46 -20.96 7.61 14.72
N VAL A 47 -22.29 7.66 14.58
CA VAL A 47 -23.08 8.88 14.71
C VAL A 47 -22.99 9.44 16.14
N LEU A 48 -23.08 8.59 17.17
CA LEU A 48 -22.92 9.00 18.56
C LEU A 48 -21.55 9.65 18.80
N ILE A 49 -20.48 8.97 18.42
CA ILE A 49 -19.11 9.49 18.58
C ILE A 49 -18.91 10.78 17.77
N SER A 50 -19.45 10.85 16.55
CA SER A 50 -19.38 12.07 15.74
C SER A 50 -20.04 13.27 16.43
N ASN A 51 -21.25 13.08 16.96
CA ASN A 51 -21.96 14.14 17.68
C ASN A 51 -21.23 14.53 18.98
N LEU A 52 -20.67 13.57 19.73
CA LEU A 52 -19.87 13.87 20.92
C LEU A 52 -18.63 14.70 20.58
N ARG A 53 -17.96 14.40 19.46
CA ARG A 53 -16.76 15.12 18.99
C ARG A 53 -17.05 16.54 18.46
N GLU A 54 -18.29 16.91 18.20
CA GLU A 54 -18.66 18.31 17.92
C GLU A 54 -18.35 19.21 19.14
N HIS A 55 -18.32 18.63 20.34
CA HIS A 55 -17.84 19.29 21.55
C HIS A 55 -16.33 19.07 21.69
N ALA A 56 -15.55 20.14 21.67
CA ALA A 56 -14.08 20.08 21.70
C ALA A 56 -13.53 19.28 22.90
N GLU A 57 -14.24 19.30 24.02
CA GLU A 57 -13.91 18.60 25.27
C GLU A 57 -13.91 17.07 25.10
N TYR A 58 -14.71 16.53 24.16
CA TYR A 58 -14.88 15.08 23.93
C TYR A 58 -14.25 14.59 22.62
N SER A 59 -13.39 15.40 22.01
CA SER A 59 -12.70 15.09 20.76
C SER A 59 -11.81 13.83 20.85
N HIS A 60 -11.37 13.47 22.07
CA HIS A 60 -10.54 12.30 22.36
C HIS A 60 -11.29 10.96 22.28
N LEU A 61 -12.63 10.98 22.36
CA LEU A 61 -13.41 9.74 22.34
C LEU A 61 -13.33 9.04 20.99
N THR A 62 -13.19 7.72 21.02
CA THR A 62 -13.12 6.87 19.84
C THR A 62 -14.29 5.89 19.80
N ILE A 63 -14.59 5.37 18.60
CA ILE A 63 -15.58 4.30 18.46
C ILE A 63 -15.15 3.08 19.30
N GLN A 64 -13.86 2.83 19.42
CA GLN A 64 -13.30 1.75 20.22
C GLN A 64 -13.65 1.91 21.70
N ASN A 65 -13.58 3.14 22.24
CA ASN A 65 -14.00 3.43 23.61
C ASN A 65 -15.46 3.04 23.84
N LEU A 66 -16.35 3.35 22.87
CA LEU A 66 -17.75 2.99 22.95
C LEU A 66 -17.97 1.47 22.97
N TYR A 67 -17.24 0.72 22.13
CA TYR A 67 -17.34 -0.75 22.10
C TYR A 67 -16.80 -1.41 23.36
N GLN A 68 -15.81 -0.81 24.00
CA GLN A 68 -15.26 -1.31 25.27
C GLN A 68 -16.16 -0.98 26.46
N ALA A 69 -16.65 0.26 26.54
CA ALA A 69 -17.48 0.73 27.63
C ALA A 69 -18.90 0.12 27.59
N ARG A 70 -19.50 0.04 26.40
CA ARG A 70 -20.85 -0.49 26.11
C ARG A 70 -21.98 0.19 26.88
N ARG A 71 -21.86 0.37 28.21
CA ARG A 71 -22.89 0.95 29.08
C ARG A 71 -22.86 2.47 29.05
N VAL A 72 -24.02 3.10 29.02
CA VAL A 72 -24.18 4.55 28.98
C VAL A 72 -23.40 5.26 30.09
N GLY A 73 -23.44 4.74 31.34
CA GLY A 73 -22.68 5.29 32.44
C GLY A 73 -21.16 5.17 32.30
N ALA A 74 -20.69 4.05 31.71
CA ALA A 74 -19.26 3.88 31.43
C ALA A 74 -18.79 4.82 30.30
N ILE A 75 -19.64 5.08 29.30
CA ILE A 75 -19.36 6.06 28.24
C ILE A 75 -19.27 7.48 28.85
N ALA A 76 -20.20 7.83 29.72
CA ALA A 76 -20.17 9.11 30.43
C ALA A 76 -18.90 9.27 31.31
N ALA A 77 -18.45 8.20 31.96
CA ALA A 77 -17.21 8.22 32.73
C ALA A 77 -15.97 8.50 31.84
N LEU A 78 -15.90 7.89 30.66
CA LEU A 78 -14.85 8.17 29.68
C LEU A 78 -14.87 9.61 29.16
N MET A 79 -16.05 10.25 29.09
CA MET A 79 -16.17 11.67 28.72
C MET A 79 -15.56 12.60 29.75
N LEU A 80 -15.49 12.17 31.01
CA LEU A 80 -14.91 12.96 32.13
C LEU A 80 -13.39 12.77 32.27
N GLU A 81 -12.81 11.73 31.62
CA GLU A 81 -11.37 11.53 31.55
C GLU A 81 -10.77 12.60 30.64
N GLN A 82 -10.13 13.62 31.23
CA GLN A 82 -9.40 14.60 30.44
C GLN A 82 -8.13 13.95 29.90
N PRO A 83 -7.89 13.94 28.56
CA PRO A 83 -6.57 13.63 28.05
C PRO A 83 -5.58 14.61 28.65
N GLU A 84 -4.40 14.14 29.05
CA GLU A 84 -3.33 15.05 29.44
C GLU A 84 -3.15 16.08 28.32
N PRO A 85 -3.12 17.39 28.62
CA PRO A 85 -2.98 18.40 27.59
C PRO A 85 -1.65 18.19 26.89
N THR A 86 -1.71 17.72 25.65
CA THR A 86 -0.54 17.71 24.79
C THR A 86 -0.10 19.17 24.66
N LEU A 87 1.15 19.47 25.01
CA LEU A 87 1.79 20.79 25.02
C LEU A 87 1.74 21.55 23.67
N PHE A 88 1.00 21.04 22.69
CA PHE A 88 0.98 21.48 21.30
C PHE A 88 -0.14 22.44 20.91
N ASP A 89 -1.21 22.59 21.70
CA ASP A 89 -2.38 23.41 21.31
C ASP A 89 -2.16 24.92 21.45
N SER A 90 -1.04 25.38 22.00
CA SER A 90 -0.79 26.79 22.29
C SER A 90 -0.06 27.58 21.19
N GLN A 91 0.27 26.95 20.03
CA GLN A 91 0.98 27.62 18.94
C GLN A 91 0.29 27.51 17.57
N ILE A 92 -1.02 27.64 17.50
CA ILE A 92 -1.71 27.90 16.23
C ILE A 92 -1.30 29.31 15.80
N GLY A 93 -0.29 29.36 14.91
CA GLY A 93 0.28 30.62 14.43
C GLY A 93 -0.72 31.38 13.58
N GLN A 94 -0.91 32.65 13.91
CA GLN A 94 -1.63 33.63 13.10
C GLN A 94 -1.06 33.65 11.67
N ASP A 95 -1.93 33.59 10.68
CA ASP A 95 -1.59 33.77 9.26
C ASP A 95 -0.84 35.09 9.04
N ASN A 96 0.46 34.99 8.83
CA ASN A 96 1.31 36.15 8.58
C ASN A 96 1.22 36.52 7.08
N PRO A 97 0.92 37.78 6.69
CA PRO A 97 0.82 38.19 5.29
C PRO A 97 2.09 37.96 4.46
N ARG A 98 3.27 37.84 5.07
CA ARG A 98 4.49 37.38 4.41
C ARG A 98 4.36 35.96 3.80
N ASN A 99 3.47 35.13 4.34
CA ASN A 99 3.24 33.79 3.89
C ASN A 99 2.63 33.73 2.48
N GLN A 100 1.82 34.70 2.08
CA GLN A 100 1.16 34.77 0.77
C GLN A 100 2.16 34.97 -0.38
N THR A 101 3.13 35.86 -0.21
CA THR A 101 4.16 36.12 -1.23
C THR A 101 5.06 34.91 -1.43
N TYR A 102 5.50 34.26 -0.34
CA TYR A 102 6.31 33.02 -0.44
C TYR A 102 5.53 31.87 -1.06
N LYS A 103 4.24 31.74 -0.80
CA LYS A 103 3.36 30.77 -1.44
C LYS A 103 3.32 30.94 -2.96
N TRP A 104 3.15 32.18 -3.44
CA TRP A 104 3.17 32.49 -4.87
C TRP A 104 4.53 32.21 -5.50
N LEU A 105 5.62 32.63 -4.85
CA LEU A 105 6.98 32.37 -5.35
C LEU A 105 7.29 30.87 -5.42
N CYS A 106 6.96 30.12 -4.39
CA CYS A 106 7.12 28.68 -4.38
C CYS A 106 6.25 28.00 -5.45
N GLY A 107 4.99 28.43 -5.60
CA GLY A 107 4.08 27.92 -6.62
C GLY A 107 4.59 28.18 -8.05
N ILE A 108 5.13 29.37 -8.32
CA ILE A 108 5.74 29.66 -9.63
C ILE A 108 6.99 28.80 -9.86
N ALA A 109 7.85 28.64 -8.84
CA ALA A 109 9.01 27.77 -8.94
C ALA A 109 8.63 26.30 -9.22
N GLN A 110 7.59 25.81 -8.56
CA GLN A 110 7.02 24.47 -8.83
C GLN A 110 6.46 24.39 -10.25
N LEU A 111 5.69 25.38 -10.69
CA LEU A 111 5.10 25.44 -12.04
C LEU A 111 6.17 25.38 -13.14
N VAL A 112 7.28 26.08 -12.97
CA VAL A 112 8.41 26.06 -13.91
C VAL A 112 9.15 24.72 -13.88
N THR A 113 9.20 24.07 -12.72
CA THR A 113 9.92 22.79 -12.55
C THR A 113 9.12 21.58 -13.04
N ILE A 114 7.79 21.61 -12.93
CA ILE A 114 6.92 20.49 -13.33
C ILE A 114 7.13 20.05 -14.78
N PRO A 115 7.18 20.95 -15.80
CA PRO A 115 7.44 20.54 -17.18
C PRO A 115 8.79 19.81 -17.35
N VAL A 116 9.82 20.22 -16.60
CA VAL A 116 11.13 19.55 -16.62
C VAL A 116 11.01 18.13 -16.07
N LEU A 117 10.32 17.95 -14.93
CA LEU A 117 10.08 16.64 -14.33
C LEU A 117 9.27 15.72 -15.27
N ILE A 118 8.23 16.28 -15.90
CA ILE A 118 7.42 15.55 -16.89
C ILE A 118 8.30 15.15 -18.08
N SER A 119 9.14 16.05 -18.59
CA SER A 119 10.04 15.77 -19.71
C SER A 119 11.02 14.65 -19.38
N ILE A 120 11.59 14.63 -18.17
CA ILE A 120 12.47 13.53 -17.73
C ILE A 120 11.72 12.21 -17.68
N ASN A 121 10.48 12.19 -17.15
CA ASN A 121 9.66 10.99 -17.12
C ASN A 121 9.32 10.48 -18.53
N ILE A 122 8.91 11.37 -19.42
CA ILE A 122 8.59 11.04 -20.81
C ILE A 122 9.83 10.53 -21.54
N LEU A 123 10.99 11.11 -21.31
CA LEU A 123 12.25 10.71 -21.95
C LEU A 123 12.62 9.24 -21.66
N GLN A 124 12.22 8.71 -20.49
CA GLN A 124 12.44 7.29 -20.17
C GLN A 124 11.78 6.35 -21.17
N TRP A 125 10.63 6.74 -21.71
CA TRP A 125 9.89 5.97 -22.71
C TRP A 125 10.26 6.38 -24.15
N LEU A 126 10.45 7.66 -24.41
CA LEU A 126 10.75 8.19 -25.73
C LEU A 126 12.16 7.79 -26.21
N ALA A 127 13.16 7.73 -25.33
CA ALA A 127 14.52 7.40 -25.76
C ALA A 127 14.62 6.01 -26.40
N PRO A 128 14.13 4.91 -25.77
CA PRO A 128 14.10 3.60 -26.41
C PRO A 128 13.16 3.57 -27.64
N PHE A 129 12.03 4.30 -27.62
CA PHE A 129 11.11 4.41 -28.74
C PHE A 129 11.78 5.04 -29.97
N PHE A 130 12.41 6.20 -29.83
CA PHE A 130 13.12 6.84 -30.94
C PHE A 130 14.30 6.01 -31.43
N THR A 131 14.97 5.28 -30.53
CA THR A 131 16.03 4.35 -30.92
C THR A 131 15.48 3.27 -31.82
N TYR A 132 14.35 2.66 -31.45
CA TYR A 132 13.71 1.63 -32.28
C TYR A 132 13.36 2.16 -33.67
N HIS A 133 12.64 3.30 -33.73
CA HIS A 133 12.21 3.87 -35.02
C HIS A 133 13.35 4.39 -35.88
N TYR A 134 14.42 4.91 -35.26
CA TYR A 134 15.61 5.35 -36.00
C TYR A 134 16.30 4.19 -36.75
N PHE A 135 16.32 3.00 -36.14
CA PHE A 135 16.94 1.82 -36.69
C PHE A 135 15.97 0.87 -37.45
N THR A 136 14.72 1.30 -37.66
CA THR A 136 13.72 0.60 -38.47
C THR A 136 13.17 1.44 -39.65
N GLY A 137 13.67 2.67 -39.83
CA GLY A 137 13.20 3.61 -40.86
C GLY A 137 13.85 3.46 -42.23
N GLY A 138 14.86 2.59 -42.40
CA GLY A 138 15.62 2.43 -43.62
C GLY A 138 15.49 1.07 -44.29
N THR A 139 15.82 0.98 -45.56
CA THR A 139 15.68 -0.23 -46.37
C THR A 139 16.65 -1.38 -46.02
N ARG A 140 17.66 -1.14 -45.18
CA ARG A 140 18.66 -2.11 -44.70
C ARG A 140 18.57 -2.45 -43.23
N ASP A 141 17.51 -2.01 -42.57
CA ASP A 141 17.40 -2.09 -41.13
C ASP A 141 16.99 -3.47 -40.65
N SER A 142 17.56 -3.90 -39.54
CA SER A 142 17.29 -5.16 -38.88
C SER A 142 16.43 -4.94 -37.64
N ILE A 143 15.20 -5.42 -37.63
CA ILE A 143 14.30 -5.37 -36.49
C ILE A 143 14.95 -5.95 -35.21
N PRO A 144 15.61 -7.13 -35.22
CA PRO A 144 16.27 -7.64 -34.02
C PRO A 144 17.37 -6.72 -33.49
N TYR A 145 18.12 -6.04 -34.36
CA TYR A 145 19.14 -5.09 -33.95
C TYR A 145 18.51 -3.82 -33.32
N ALA A 146 17.46 -3.31 -33.92
CA ALA A 146 16.72 -2.16 -33.38
C ALA A 146 16.13 -2.47 -31.99
N ILE A 147 15.57 -3.66 -31.80
CA ILE A 147 15.07 -4.14 -30.49
C ILE A 147 16.21 -4.21 -29.47
N ALA A 148 17.32 -4.85 -29.83
CA ALA A 148 18.47 -5.01 -28.93
C ALA A 148 19.03 -3.66 -28.48
N LEU A 149 19.17 -2.71 -29.40
CA LEU A 149 19.67 -1.37 -29.10
C LEU A 149 18.68 -0.55 -28.27
N SER A 150 17.39 -0.66 -28.55
CA SER A 150 16.32 -0.04 -27.77
C SER A 150 16.30 -0.56 -26.33
N LEU A 151 16.47 -1.86 -26.10
CA LEU A 151 16.60 -2.46 -24.77
C LEU A 151 17.85 -1.97 -24.04
N LEU A 152 18.98 -1.82 -24.75
CA LEU A 152 20.21 -1.27 -24.16
C LEU A 152 20.02 0.18 -23.71
N VAL A 153 19.36 1.01 -24.53
CA VAL A 153 19.00 2.40 -24.17
C VAL A 153 18.05 2.41 -22.98
N TYR A 154 17.04 1.54 -22.94
CA TYR A 154 16.11 1.42 -21.83
C TYR A 154 16.84 1.11 -20.50
N VAL A 155 17.72 0.12 -20.49
CA VAL A 155 18.56 -0.20 -19.32
C VAL A 155 19.43 0.99 -18.92
N SER A 156 20.05 1.68 -19.88
CA SER A 156 20.88 2.85 -19.60
C SER A 156 20.09 3.99 -18.97
N VAL A 157 18.86 4.20 -19.40
CA VAL A 157 17.95 5.21 -18.83
C VAL A 157 17.52 4.83 -17.40
N ILE A 158 17.19 3.58 -17.14
CA ILE A 158 16.90 3.09 -15.78
C ILE A 158 18.11 3.36 -14.86
N MET A 159 19.30 2.95 -15.25
CA MET A 159 20.51 3.18 -14.45
C MET A 159 20.79 4.67 -14.21
N SER A 160 20.61 5.49 -15.25
CA SER A 160 20.76 6.95 -15.15
C SER A 160 19.74 7.57 -14.20
N SER A 161 18.52 7.06 -14.15
CA SER A 161 17.48 7.56 -13.25
C SER A 161 17.84 7.33 -11.76
N PHE A 162 18.45 6.19 -11.41
CA PHE A 162 18.96 5.95 -10.06
C PHE A 162 20.11 6.91 -9.71
N VAL A 163 21.06 7.10 -10.62
CA VAL A 163 22.17 8.05 -10.42
C VAL A 163 21.66 9.47 -10.25
N LEU A 164 20.71 9.90 -11.09
CA LEU A 164 20.07 11.21 -11.01
C LEU A 164 19.37 11.40 -9.66
N SER A 165 18.55 10.42 -9.26
CA SER A 165 17.81 10.43 -7.99
C SER A 165 18.77 10.59 -6.79
N ILE A 166 19.81 9.76 -6.72
CA ILE A 166 20.82 9.81 -5.63
C ILE A 166 21.53 11.18 -5.62
N THR A 167 22.05 11.59 -6.76
CA THR A 167 22.85 12.83 -6.86
C THR A 167 22.03 14.06 -6.50
N VAL A 168 20.87 14.20 -7.11
CA VAL A 168 20.01 15.39 -6.90
C VAL A 168 19.46 15.42 -5.48
N LYS A 169 18.99 14.29 -4.94
CA LYS A 169 18.49 14.25 -3.57
C LYS A 169 19.59 14.60 -2.55
N ARG A 170 20.79 14.07 -2.73
CA ARG A 170 21.96 14.42 -1.89
C ARG A 170 22.29 15.91 -1.94
N LEU A 171 22.35 16.49 -3.14
CA LEU A 171 22.64 17.91 -3.31
C LEU A 171 21.56 18.82 -2.75
N LEU A 172 20.29 18.50 -3.02
CA LEU A 172 19.17 19.31 -2.55
C LEU A 172 18.99 19.24 -1.03
N MET A 173 19.29 18.10 -0.41
CA MET A 173 19.12 17.92 1.04
C MET A 173 20.41 18.27 1.84
N LEU A 174 21.44 18.74 1.17
CA LEU A 174 22.69 19.12 1.84
C LEU A 174 22.45 20.25 2.87
N GLY A 175 22.85 20.00 4.13
CA GLY A 175 22.73 20.96 5.24
C GLY A 175 21.31 21.06 5.82
N ILE A 176 20.36 20.21 5.42
CA ILE A 176 19.02 20.15 6.01
C ILE A 176 18.97 18.98 6.99
N GLY A 177 18.72 19.28 8.26
CA GLY A 177 18.60 18.33 9.35
C GLY A 177 17.17 18.23 9.88
N ALA A 178 17.00 17.53 11.00
CA ALA A 178 15.73 17.51 11.73
C ALA A 178 15.38 18.92 12.23
N GLY A 179 14.08 19.26 12.18
CA GLY A 179 13.59 20.56 12.60
C GLY A 179 12.29 20.96 11.91
N ARG A 180 11.79 22.14 12.29
CA ARG A 180 10.59 22.74 11.69
C ARG A 180 10.98 23.86 10.74
N TYR A 181 10.53 23.79 9.51
CA TYR A 181 10.84 24.75 8.45
C TYR A 181 9.55 25.39 7.95
N PRO A 182 9.53 26.72 7.72
CA PRO A 182 8.33 27.38 7.21
C PRO A 182 7.87 26.76 5.89
N LEU A 183 6.56 26.49 5.80
CA LEU A 183 5.93 26.06 4.56
C LEU A 183 6.13 27.14 3.49
N TRP A 184 6.29 26.73 2.24
CA TRP A 184 6.57 27.57 1.07
C TRP A 184 7.96 28.24 1.05
N GLY A 185 8.82 27.98 2.06
CA GLY A 185 10.20 28.43 2.09
C GLY A 185 11.12 27.66 1.13
N LEU A 186 12.37 28.11 1.02
CA LEU A 186 13.38 27.45 0.17
C LEU A 186 13.62 25.98 0.57
N THR A 187 13.64 25.68 1.86
CA THR A 187 13.81 24.29 2.38
C THR A 187 12.66 23.40 1.93
N TYR A 188 11.42 23.89 2.02
CA TYR A 188 10.26 23.16 1.53
C TYR A 188 10.34 22.89 0.03
N PHE A 189 10.70 23.88 -0.80
CA PHE A 189 10.86 23.69 -2.24
C PHE A 189 11.96 22.67 -2.58
N ARG A 190 13.11 22.75 -1.91
CA ARG A 190 14.22 21.79 -2.08
C ARG A 190 13.80 20.37 -1.73
N TRP A 191 13.10 20.19 -0.59
CA TRP A 191 12.56 18.91 -0.18
C TRP A 191 11.54 18.36 -1.17
N TRP A 192 10.56 19.20 -1.59
CA TRP A 192 9.56 18.83 -2.57
C TRP A 192 10.19 18.37 -3.89
N LEU A 193 11.15 19.12 -4.41
CA LEU A 193 11.83 18.77 -5.65
C LEU A 193 12.63 17.47 -5.51
N ALA A 194 13.33 17.27 -4.39
CA ALA A 194 14.08 16.06 -4.10
C ALA A 194 13.16 14.82 -4.01
N ASP A 195 11.97 14.99 -3.41
CA ASP A 195 10.96 13.93 -3.34
C ASP A 195 10.45 13.56 -4.74
N ARG A 196 10.10 14.55 -5.57
CA ARG A 196 9.62 14.33 -6.94
C ARG A 196 10.65 13.63 -7.82
N ILE A 197 11.92 14.01 -7.75
CA ILE A 197 12.99 13.38 -8.52
C ILE A 197 13.26 11.96 -8.04
N SER A 198 13.18 11.71 -6.74
CA SER A 198 13.34 10.34 -6.21
C SER A 198 12.29 9.37 -6.76
N ASN A 199 11.07 9.85 -7.03
CA ASN A 199 9.99 9.04 -7.56
C ASN A 199 10.12 8.71 -9.06
N ILE A 200 11.12 9.31 -9.75
CA ILE A 200 11.41 8.98 -11.17
C ILE A 200 12.07 7.60 -11.29
N SER A 201 12.85 7.20 -10.29
CA SER A 201 13.53 5.90 -10.29
C SER A 201 12.58 4.75 -9.98
N PRO A 202 12.66 3.62 -10.67
CA PRO A 202 11.80 2.45 -10.43
C PRO A 202 12.27 1.67 -9.18
N VAL A 203 12.18 2.30 -8.00
CA VAL A 203 12.64 1.75 -6.71
C VAL A 203 11.92 0.45 -6.34
N TYR A 204 10.69 0.25 -6.83
CA TYR A 204 9.95 -0.99 -6.63
C TYR A 204 10.72 -2.24 -7.12
N LEU A 205 11.57 -2.11 -8.14
CA LEU A 205 12.44 -3.20 -8.61
C LEU A 205 13.46 -3.66 -7.57
N LEU A 206 13.74 -2.85 -6.56
CA LEU A 206 14.71 -3.15 -5.50
C LEU A 206 14.03 -3.65 -4.21
N SER A 207 12.71 -3.53 -4.09
CA SER A 207 11.94 -3.90 -2.88
C SER A 207 12.24 -5.34 -2.45
N GLY A 208 12.43 -5.57 -1.14
CA GLY A 208 12.75 -6.89 -0.60
C GLY A 208 14.15 -7.41 -0.90
N SER A 209 15.04 -6.59 -1.47
CA SER A 209 16.42 -6.99 -1.78
C SER A 209 17.46 -6.17 -1.01
N THR A 210 18.66 -6.71 -0.91
CA THR A 210 19.81 -6.02 -0.32
C THR A 210 20.24 -4.78 -1.12
N LEU A 211 19.83 -4.69 -2.40
CA LEU A 211 20.06 -3.51 -3.22
C LEU A 211 19.24 -2.29 -2.76
N LEU A 212 18.05 -2.50 -2.19
CA LEU A 212 17.29 -1.41 -1.58
C LEU A 212 18.06 -0.77 -0.43
N ASN A 213 18.68 -1.58 0.42
CA ASN A 213 19.53 -1.09 1.51
C ASN A 213 20.69 -0.25 0.99
N LEU A 214 21.32 -0.72 -0.10
CA LEU A 214 22.44 0.02 -0.73
C LEU A 214 21.95 1.36 -1.33
N TYR A 215 20.80 1.37 -1.98
CA TYR A 215 20.18 2.57 -2.52
C TYR A 215 19.84 3.59 -1.41
N LEU A 216 19.24 3.14 -0.32
CA LEU A 216 18.91 4.00 0.83
C LEU A 216 20.17 4.55 1.50
N LYS A 217 21.24 3.74 1.64
CA LYS A 217 22.58 4.22 2.08
C LYS A 217 23.11 5.30 1.15
N ALA A 218 23.02 5.09 -0.15
CA ALA A 218 23.43 6.10 -1.13
C ALA A 218 22.62 7.41 -1.00
N LEU A 219 21.34 7.35 -0.61
CA LEU A 219 20.50 8.51 -0.31
C LEU A 219 20.80 9.16 1.05
N GLY A 220 21.58 8.53 1.92
CA GLY A 220 22.03 9.09 3.19
C GLY A 220 21.54 8.39 4.45
N ALA A 221 20.75 7.33 4.33
CA ALA A 221 20.34 6.53 5.48
C ALA A 221 21.54 5.78 6.09
N LYS A 222 21.53 5.65 7.41
CA LYS A 222 22.46 4.78 8.13
C LYS A 222 21.80 3.41 8.31
N ILE A 223 22.28 2.40 7.60
CA ILE A 223 21.70 1.06 7.65
C ILE A 223 22.79 0.06 8.02
N GLY A 224 22.53 -0.76 9.02
CA GLY A 224 23.42 -1.80 9.54
C GLY A 224 23.54 -3.02 8.63
N HIS A 225 23.96 -4.12 9.21
CA HIS A 225 24.10 -5.42 8.56
C HIS A 225 22.84 -6.27 8.73
N ASP A 226 22.59 -7.18 7.79
CA ASP A 226 21.51 -8.16 7.83
C ASP A 226 20.10 -7.55 8.07
N VAL A 227 19.91 -6.32 7.57
CA VAL A 227 18.64 -5.61 7.60
C VAL A 227 17.78 -6.08 6.43
N THR A 228 16.53 -6.42 6.70
CA THR A 228 15.53 -6.81 5.69
C THR A 228 14.46 -5.76 5.58
N ILE A 229 14.26 -5.20 4.39
CA ILE A 229 13.22 -4.22 4.10
C ILE A 229 12.37 -4.74 2.95
N SER A 230 11.12 -5.13 3.21
CA SER A 230 10.22 -5.61 2.16
C SER A 230 9.77 -4.47 1.26
N SER A 231 9.09 -3.47 1.79
CA SER A 231 8.86 -2.20 1.10
C SER A 231 8.61 -1.10 2.13
N VAL A 232 9.06 0.11 1.83
CA VAL A 232 8.98 1.22 2.78
C VAL A 232 8.81 2.55 2.06
N HIS A 233 7.96 3.40 2.62
CA HIS A 233 7.83 4.78 2.20
C HIS A 233 8.67 5.67 3.12
N ILE A 234 9.70 6.30 2.58
CA ILE A 234 10.62 7.17 3.30
C ILE A 234 10.84 8.45 2.50
N ARG A 235 10.51 9.59 3.09
CA ARG A 235 10.71 10.89 2.43
C ARG A 235 12.08 11.48 2.70
N MET A 236 12.65 11.26 3.90
CA MET A 236 13.96 11.77 4.33
C MET A 236 14.92 10.63 4.75
N PRO A 237 15.52 9.90 3.81
CA PRO A 237 16.47 8.83 4.15
C PRO A 237 17.65 9.29 5.01
N SER A 238 18.12 10.53 4.87
CA SER A 238 19.24 11.06 5.65
C SER A 238 18.96 11.17 7.16
N LEU A 239 17.69 11.14 7.56
CA LEU A 239 17.27 11.17 8.98
C LEU A 239 16.88 9.78 9.51
N LEU A 240 17.19 8.73 8.76
CA LEU A 240 16.88 7.35 9.14
C LEU A 240 18.11 6.62 9.60
N THR A 241 18.03 5.99 10.77
CA THR A 241 19.06 5.08 11.29
C THR A 241 18.41 3.73 11.58
N ILE A 242 18.94 2.69 10.95
CA ILE A 242 18.51 1.29 11.12
C ILE A 242 19.75 0.49 11.51
N GLU A 243 19.72 -0.12 12.69
CA GLU A 243 20.82 -0.94 13.18
C GLU A 243 20.76 -2.37 12.62
N ASP A 244 21.72 -3.20 13.07
CA ASP A 244 21.85 -4.56 12.56
C ASP A 244 20.61 -5.41 12.85
N GLY A 245 20.23 -6.23 11.90
CA GLY A 245 19.22 -7.25 12.09
C GLY A 245 17.78 -6.78 12.11
N VAL A 246 17.50 -5.53 11.88
CA VAL A 246 16.14 -5.00 11.81
C VAL A 246 15.37 -5.60 10.63
N SER A 247 14.12 -5.92 10.86
CA SER A 247 13.19 -6.38 9.81
C SER A 247 12.01 -5.44 9.68
N ILE A 248 11.76 -4.96 8.45
CA ILE A 248 10.65 -4.06 8.11
C ILE A 248 9.75 -4.74 7.08
N GLY A 249 8.48 -4.87 7.41
CA GLY A 249 7.44 -5.49 6.56
C GLY A 249 7.08 -4.68 5.33
N SER A 250 6.03 -5.11 4.65
CA SER A 250 5.55 -4.49 3.41
C SER A 250 4.72 -3.24 3.69
N GLN A 251 4.84 -2.24 2.82
CA GLN A 251 4.05 -1.00 2.86
C GLN A 251 4.16 -0.24 4.21
N VAL A 252 5.29 -0.34 4.89
CA VAL A 252 5.57 0.44 6.10
C VAL A 252 5.79 1.90 5.73
N ASN A 253 5.15 2.82 6.46
CA ASN A 253 5.37 4.25 6.32
C ASN A 253 6.26 4.77 7.46
N LEU A 254 7.49 5.18 7.11
CA LEU A 254 8.37 5.89 8.03
C LEU A 254 8.21 7.39 7.79
N GLU A 255 7.25 7.99 8.52
CA GLU A 255 6.80 9.37 8.29
C GLU A 255 7.71 10.38 8.99
N ASN A 256 8.95 10.43 8.54
CA ASN A 256 9.98 11.33 9.04
C ASN A 256 10.01 12.71 8.35
N ALA A 257 9.03 13.00 7.52
CA ALA A 257 8.80 14.31 6.88
C ALA A 257 7.31 14.51 6.64
N LYS A 258 6.68 15.43 7.36
CA LYS A 258 5.26 15.78 7.20
C LYS A 258 5.05 17.29 7.12
N VAL A 259 3.91 17.70 6.59
CA VAL A 259 3.48 19.11 6.59
C VAL A 259 2.37 19.27 7.60
N GLU A 260 2.63 20.07 8.63
CA GLU A 260 1.72 20.26 9.75
C GLU A 260 1.77 21.71 10.21
N HIS A 261 0.60 22.30 10.56
CA HIS A 261 0.47 23.66 11.09
C HIS A 261 1.31 24.73 10.35
N GLY A 262 1.31 24.69 9.01
CA GLY A 262 2.06 25.66 8.19
C GLY A 262 3.58 25.46 8.17
N HIS A 263 4.08 24.32 8.62
CA HIS A 263 5.49 23.98 8.63
C HIS A 263 5.75 22.63 7.96
N LEU A 264 6.90 22.48 7.34
CA LEU A 264 7.51 21.20 7.02
C LEU A 264 8.24 20.73 8.27
N VAL A 265 7.79 19.64 8.86
CA VAL A 265 8.39 18.99 10.03
C VAL A 265 9.27 17.84 9.54
N LEU A 266 10.54 17.87 9.89
CA LEU A 266 11.51 16.82 9.59
C LEU A 266 12.02 16.24 10.91
N GLY A 267 11.88 14.92 11.12
CA GLY A 267 12.35 14.25 12.32
C GLY A 267 13.17 13.01 12.00
N SER A 268 13.88 12.51 13.00
CA SER A 268 14.67 11.28 12.88
C SER A 268 13.82 10.06 13.23
N ILE A 269 14.11 8.92 12.61
CA ILE A 269 13.61 7.62 13.06
C ILE A 269 14.79 6.70 13.30
N HIS A 270 14.81 6.07 14.47
CA HIS A 270 15.88 5.18 14.88
C HIS A 270 15.34 3.80 15.25
N LEU A 271 15.67 2.81 14.44
CA LEU A 271 15.32 1.42 14.66
C LEU A 271 16.58 0.69 15.15
N LYS A 272 16.60 0.32 16.45
CA LYS A 272 17.74 -0.33 17.07
C LYS A 272 17.77 -1.83 16.76
N GLN A 273 18.88 -2.46 17.13
CA GLN A 273 19.22 -3.83 16.78
C GLN A 273 18.09 -4.83 16.99
N ASP A 274 17.86 -5.69 16.00
CA ASP A 274 16.88 -6.79 16.02
C ASP A 274 15.41 -6.34 16.24
N SER A 275 15.10 -5.04 16.08
CA SER A 275 13.72 -4.59 16.14
C SER A 275 12.91 -5.02 14.90
N TYR A 276 11.60 -5.08 15.04
CA TYR A 276 10.68 -5.51 13.99
C TYR A 276 9.55 -4.50 13.78
N VAL A 277 9.24 -4.20 12.52
CA VAL A 277 8.12 -3.36 12.11
C VAL A 277 7.22 -4.15 11.17
N GLY A 278 6.01 -4.42 11.60
CA GLY A 278 5.00 -5.16 10.84
C GLY A 278 4.47 -4.39 9.64
N SER A 279 3.89 -5.11 8.69
CA SER A 279 3.33 -4.55 7.46
C SER A 279 2.22 -3.52 7.73
N TYR A 280 2.12 -2.48 6.90
CA TYR A 280 1.19 -1.36 7.07
C TYR A 280 1.36 -0.55 8.37
N ALA A 281 2.45 -0.75 9.12
CA ALA A 281 2.71 0.10 10.28
C ALA A 281 3.14 1.50 9.84
N VAL A 282 2.82 2.48 10.68
CA VAL A 282 3.21 3.89 10.52
C VAL A 282 4.04 4.30 11.73
N LEU A 283 5.22 4.83 11.49
CA LEU A 283 6.07 5.41 12.52
C LEU A 283 6.27 6.89 12.20
N GLU A 284 5.82 7.75 13.10
CA GLU A 284 5.98 9.20 12.93
C GLU A 284 7.38 9.68 13.34
N GLU A 285 7.65 10.95 13.13
CA GLU A 285 8.96 11.56 13.38
C GLU A 285 9.41 11.41 14.85
N ASN A 286 10.71 11.35 15.03
CA ASN A 286 11.42 11.17 16.30
C ASN A 286 11.08 9.88 17.05
N THR A 287 10.53 8.89 16.35
CA THR A 287 10.27 7.57 16.93
C THR A 287 11.56 6.79 17.10
N VAL A 288 11.70 6.13 18.24
CA VAL A 288 12.81 5.21 18.55
C VAL A 288 12.22 3.85 18.91
N LEU A 289 12.60 2.83 18.17
CA LEU A 289 12.40 1.45 18.59
C LEU A 289 13.68 0.95 19.28
N GLU A 290 13.59 0.61 20.55
CA GLU A 290 14.69 0.04 21.31
C GLU A 290 15.02 -1.38 20.82
N LYS A 291 16.12 -1.94 21.31
CA LYS A 291 16.58 -3.27 20.91
C LYS A 291 15.48 -4.32 21.07
N GLN A 292 15.28 -5.13 20.03
CA GLN A 292 14.26 -6.18 20.01
C GLN A 292 12.80 -5.68 20.23
N ALA A 293 12.54 -4.38 20.10
CA ALA A 293 11.17 -3.87 20.15
C ALA A 293 10.37 -4.31 18.90
N HIS A 294 9.13 -4.69 19.09
CA HIS A 294 8.25 -5.15 18.02
C HIS A 294 7.04 -4.25 17.87
N VAL A 295 6.77 -3.82 16.66
CA VAL A 295 5.55 -3.12 16.25
C VAL A 295 4.78 -4.04 15.31
N ASN A 296 3.56 -4.42 15.69
CA ASN A 296 2.73 -5.31 14.88
C ASN A 296 2.20 -4.62 13.62
N ALA A 297 1.61 -5.40 12.72
CA ALA A 297 0.99 -4.88 11.50
C ALA A 297 -0.19 -3.94 11.81
N LEU A 298 -0.43 -2.94 10.95
CA LEU A 298 -1.48 -1.92 11.11
C LEU A 298 -1.40 -1.16 12.44
N THR A 299 -0.20 -0.93 12.95
CA THR A 299 0.06 -0.17 14.17
C THR A 299 0.56 1.24 13.82
N SER A 300 0.05 2.25 14.50
CA SER A 300 0.51 3.63 14.34
C SER A 300 1.22 4.09 15.61
N ILE A 301 2.53 4.32 15.48
CA ILE A 301 3.36 4.89 16.54
C ILE A 301 3.42 6.40 16.34
N GLU A 302 2.95 7.14 17.33
CA GLU A 302 2.91 8.60 17.33
C GLU A 302 4.32 9.21 17.45
N TYR A 303 4.44 10.50 17.08
CA TYR A 303 5.70 11.24 17.16
C TYR A 303 6.30 11.24 18.58
N ASP A 304 7.61 11.44 18.67
CA ASP A 304 8.38 11.49 19.91
C ASP A 304 8.24 10.25 20.82
N THR A 305 7.76 9.10 20.26
CA THR A 305 7.53 7.87 21.01
C THR A 305 8.79 7.00 21.04
N VAL A 306 9.09 6.45 22.23
CA VAL A 306 10.11 5.43 22.42
C VAL A 306 9.43 4.11 22.77
N VAL A 307 9.57 3.11 21.91
CA VAL A 307 9.11 1.73 22.21
C VAL A 307 10.23 1.01 22.97
N PRO A 308 10.02 0.61 24.23
CA PRO A 308 11.05 0.01 25.06
C PRO A 308 11.56 -1.33 24.56
N GLU A 309 12.75 -1.73 25.05
CA GLU A 309 13.42 -2.98 24.69
C GLU A 309 12.53 -4.21 24.94
N GLY A 310 12.39 -5.06 23.91
CA GLY A 310 11.67 -6.32 23.98
C GLY A 310 10.15 -6.19 24.11
N GLU A 311 9.59 -5.00 24.04
CA GLU A 311 8.14 -4.81 24.09
C GLU A 311 7.48 -5.06 22.72
N ILE A 312 6.24 -5.56 22.77
CA ILE A 312 5.37 -5.74 21.62
C ILE A 312 4.24 -4.73 21.70
N TRP A 313 4.16 -3.87 20.68
CA TRP A 313 3.15 -2.82 20.56
C TRP A 313 2.20 -3.09 19.39
N ASP A 314 0.92 -2.79 19.58
CA ASP A 314 -0.13 -3.07 18.61
C ASP A 314 -1.24 -2.01 18.66
N GLY A 315 -1.85 -1.76 17.51
CA GLY A 315 -3.08 -0.98 17.39
C GLY A 315 -2.91 0.47 16.97
N THR A 316 -4.05 1.14 16.85
CA THR A 316 -4.16 2.57 16.52
C THR A 316 -5.22 3.20 17.42
N PRO A 317 -4.80 3.96 18.47
CA PRO A 317 -3.44 4.25 18.89
C PRO A 317 -2.67 3.02 19.39
N ALA A 318 -1.33 3.05 19.25
CA ALA A 318 -0.49 1.93 19.65
C ALA A 318 -0.46 1.75 21.16
N GLN A 319 -0.58 0.51 21.59
CA GLN A 319 -0.51 0.13 23.00
C GLN A 319 0.40 -1.08 23.18
N LYS A 320 1.06 -1.16 24.31
CA LYS A 320 1.82 -2.34 24.69
C LYS A 320 0.88 -3.51 24.93
N ILE A 321 1.12 -4.61 24.23
CA ILE A 321 0.35 -5.85 24.37
C ILE A 321 1.13 -6.97 25.05
N GLY A 322 2.46 -6.87 25.13
CA GLY A 322 3.29 -7.92 25.73
C GLY A 322 4.78 -7.66 25.62
N HIS A 323 5.53 -8.69 25.93
CA HIS A 323 6.97 -8.77 25.73
C HIS A 323 7.33 -9.99 24.87
N ILE A 324 8.47 -9.92 24.22
CA ILE A 324 9.00 -11.03 23.44
C ILE A 324 9.32 -12.20 24.39
N ASP A 325 8.76 -13.36 24.08
CA ASP A 325 9.08 -14.58 24.80
C ASP A 325 10.50 -15.05 24.41
N GLU A 326 11.38 -15.15 25.40
CA GLU A 326 12.74 -15.67 25.20
C GLU A 326 12.78 -17.11 24.70
N GLN A 327 11.71 -17.89 24.92
CA GLN A 327 11.60 -19.28 24.48
C GLN A 327 11.22 -19.41 23.00
N ALA A 328 10.63 -18.35 22.40
CA ALA A 328 10.28 -18.29 20.99
C ALA A 328 11.39 -17.77 20.09
N LYS A 329 12.67 -17.94 20.49
CA LYS A 329 13.82 -17.47 19.70
C LYS A 329 13.87 -18.17 18.34
N LEU A 330 13.89 -17.35 17.28
CA LEU A 330 14.19 -17.84 15.94
C LEU A 330 15.60 -18.43 15.89
N PRO A 331 15.85 -19.40 15.00
CA PRO A 331 17.19 -19.93 14.79
C PRO A 331 18.20 -18.81 14.49
N GLU A 332 19.47 -19.03 14.85
CA GLU A 332 20.53 -18.07 14.51
C GLU A 332 20.56 -17.80 13.01
N ARG A 333 20.80 -16.53 12.65
CA ARG A 333 20.88 -16.10 11.24
C ARG A 333 22.04 -16.79 10.54
N PRO A 334 21.81 -17.31 9.31
CA PRO A 334 22.91 -17.81 8.50
C PRO A 334 23.89 -16.69 8.17
N LYS A 335 25.15 -16.83 8.56
CA LYS A 335 26.21 -15.87 8.22
C LYS A 335 26.63 -16.06 6.76
N LEU A 336 26.52 -15.00 5.97
CA LEU A 336 26.99 -14.99 4.58
C LEU A 336 28.48 -14.67 4.50
N SER A 337 29.22 -15.44 3.70
CA SER A 337 30.59 -15.08 3.33
C SER A 337 30.60 -13.85 2.41
N PHE A 338 31.70 -13.13 2.35
CA PHE A 338 31.86 -11.93 1.50
C PHE A 338 31.56 -12.21 0.02
N ILE A 339 32.03 -13.35 -0.50
CA ILE A 339 31.78 -13.75 -1.90
C ILE A 339 30.28 -13.98 -2.16
N ARG A 340 29.57 -14.61 -1.22
CA ARG A 340 28.13 -14.81 -1.31
C ARG A 340 27.35 -13.49 -1.28
N LYS A 341 27.78 -12.51 -0.49
CA LYS A 341 27.17 -11.16 -0.48
C LYS A 341 27.29 -10.48 -1.85
N ILE A 342 28.47 -10.54 -2.48
CA ILE A 342 28.67 -9.98 -3.83
C ILE A 342 27.79 -10.71 -4.86
N ALA A 343 27.75 -12.04 -4.78
CA ALA A 343 26.90 -12.84 -5.68
C ALA A 343 25.41 -12.50 -5.52
N GLU A 344 24.97 -12.23 -4.30
CA GLU A 344 23.59 -11.82 -4.00
C GLU A 344 23.26 -10.45 -4.62
N TYR A 345 24.14 -9.45 -4.47
CA TYR A 345 23.97 -8.16 -5.15
C TYR A 345 23.88 -8.33 -6.67
N GLY A 346 24.75 -9.17 -7.24
CA GLY A 346 24.74 -9.50 -8.67
C GLY A 346 23.43 -10.17 -9.09
N TYR A 347 22.95 -11.14 -8.32
CA TYR A 347 21.69 -11.81 -8.56
C TYR A 347 20.51 -10.84 -8.62
N TYR A 348 20.35 -10.00 -7.58
CA TYR A 348 19.25 -9.04 -7.54
C TYR A 348 19.33 -8.00 -8.66
N GLY A 349 20.52 -7.47 -8.93
CA GLY A 349 20.73 -6.47 -9.98
C GLY A 349 20.43 -7.01 -11.38
N VAL A 350 20.98 -8.15 -11.72
CA VAL A 350 20.73 -8.80 -13.02
C VAL A 350 19.27 -9.22 -13.15
N SER A 351 18.68 -9.79 -12.10
CA SER A 351 17.27 -10.20 -12.11
C SER A 351 16.33 -9.00 -12.29
N ALA A 352 16.58 -7.89 -11.60
CA ALA A 352 15.78 -6.66 -11.75
C ALA A 352 15.84 -6.12 -13.18
N LEU A 353 17.02 -6.09 -13.80
CA LEU A 353 17.17 -5.64 -15.18
C LEU A 353 16.51 -6.61 -16.19
N ILE A 354 16.65 -7.93 -15.98
CA ILE A 354 15.95 -8.92 -16.80
C ILE A 354 14.44 -8.73 -16.72
N ILE A 355 13.89 -8.57 -15.52
CA ILE A 355 12.45 -8.35 -15.32
C ILE A 355 12.01 -7.05 -16.01
N ALA A 356 12.74 -5.96 -15.84
CA ALA A 356 12.44 -4.70 -16.51
C ALA A 356 12.42 -4.85 -18.04
N CYS A 357 13.41 -5.51 -18.62
CA CYS A 357 13.47 -5.79 -20.06
C CYS A 357 12.31 -6.70 -20.52
N LEU A 358 12.00 -7.76 -19.76
CA LEU A 358 10.93 -8.70 -20.12
C LEU A 358 9.56 -8.02 -20.20
N PHE A 359 9.31 -7.03 -19.34
CA PHE A 359 8.05 -6.27 -19.36
C PHE A 359 8.07 -5.06 -20.31
N PHE A 360 9.22 -4.72 -20.84
CA PHE A 360 9.33 -3.77 -21.95
C PHE A 360 9.11 -4.42 -23.32
N ILE A 361 9.47 -5.71 -23.48
CA ILE A 361 9.36 -6.46 -24.76
C ILE A 361 7.95 -6.44 -25.38
N PRO A 362 6.81 -6.54 -24.64
CA PRO A 362 5.46 -6.53 -25.23
C PRO A 362 5.11 -5.28 -26.05
N ILE A 363 5.85 -4.20 -25.89
CA ILE A 363 5.67 -2.97 -26.67
C ILE A 363 6.01 -3.19 -28.15
N PHE A 364 7.05 -3.97 -28.47
CA PHE A 364 7.50 -4.16 -29.86
C PHE A 364 6.48 -4.90 -30.73
N PRO A 365 5.89 -6.05 -30.31
CA PRO A 365 4.80 -6.66 -31.06
C PRO A 365 3.61 -5.72 -31.23
N SER A 366 3.35 -4.83 -30.27
CA SER A 366 2.26 -3.85 -30.36
C SER A 366 2.52 -2.82 -31.45
N PHE A 367 3.74 -2.32 -31.57
CA PHE A 367 4.13 -1.44 -32.67
C PHE A 367 4.04 -2.14 -34.03
N LEU A 368 4.54 -3.37 -34.12
CA LEU A 368 4.45 -4.16 -35.35
C LEU A 368 2.99 -4.42 -35.76
N LEU A 369 2.09 -4.58 -34.78
CA LEU A 369 0.65 -4.72 -35.07
C LEU A 369 0.06 -3.41 -35.60
N VAL A 370 0.43 -2.27 -35.05
CA VAL A 370 -0.02 -0.96 -35.54
C VAL A 370 0.44 -0.76 -36.99
N ASP A 371 1.71 -0.99 -37.29
CA ASP A 371 2.28 -0.85 -38.61
C ASP A 371 1.59 -1.82 -39.60
N TRP A 372 1.36 -3.08 -39.20
CA TRP A 372 0.69 -4.06 -40.01
C TRP A 372 -0.76 -3.69 -40.34
N LEU A 373 -1.50 -3.16 -39.34
CA LEU A 373 -2.89 -2.71 -39.50
C LEU A 373 -2.94 -1.51 -40.46
N ASP A 374 -2.01 -0.57 -40.29
CA ASP A 374 -1.92 0.64 -41.12
C ASP A 374 -1.73 0.28 -42.57
N VAL A 375 -0.75 -0.58 -42.88
CA VAL A 375 -0.37 -0.93 -44.26
C VAL A 375 -1.37 -1.89 -44.90
N ASN A 376 -1.85 -2.93 -44.21
CA ASN A 376 -2.56 -4.04 -44.83
C ASN A 376 -4.09 -3.99 -44.67
N VAL A 377 -4.59 -3.26 -43.66
CA VAL A 377 -6.05 -3.26 -43.34
C VAL A 377 -6.70 -1.96 -43.69
N PHE A 378 -6.14 -0.85 -43.19
CA PHE A 378 -6.80 0.45 -43.30
C PHE A 378 -6.24 1.28 -44.45
N ASN A 379 -4.93 1.39 -44.58
CA ASN A 379 -4.22 2.14 -45.64
C ASN A 379 -4.84 3.51 -45.94
N ILE A 380 -5.14 4.27 -44.87
CA ILE A 380 -5.79 5.59 -44.94
C ILE A 380 -4.72 6.67 -44.77
N ASN A 381 -4.73 7.67 -45.64
CA ASN A 381 -3.88 8.84 -45.53
C ASN A 381 -4.66 10.01 -44.89
N PRO A 382 -4.51 10.23 -43.57
CA PRO A 382 -5.23 11.32 -42.90
C PRO A 382 -4.70 12.68 -43.34
N ASN A 383 -5.61 13.66 -43.54
CA ASN A 383 -5.30 14.94 -44.12
C ASN A 383 -4.87 16.04 -43.12
N ASN A 384 -5.09 15.85 -41.83
CA ASN A 384 -4.74 16.81 -40.78
C ASN A 384 -4.31 16.14 -39.49
N HIS A 385 -3.67 16.87 -38.59
CA HIS A 385 -3.10 16.37 -37.35
C HIS A 385 -4.13 15.68 -36.44
N LEU A 386 -5.38 16.18 -36.37
CA LEU A 386 -6.44 15.55 -35.56
C LEU A 386 -6.84 14.19 -36.16
N GLN A 387 -6.98 14.10 -37.47
CA GLN A 387 -7.29 12.84 -38.15
C GLN A 387 -6.15 11.82 -37.97
N ILE A 388 -4.90 12.26 -38.06
CA ILE A 388 -3.73 11.43 -37.78
C ILE A 388 -3.79 10.89 -36.35
N ALA A 389 -4.00 11.76 -35.35
CA ALA A 389 -4.08 11.35 -33.96
C ALA A 389 -5.23 10.35 -33.69
N LEU A 390 -6.42 10.62 -34.22
CA LEU A 390 -7.59 9.72 -34.08
C LEU A 390 -7.36 8.38 -34.80
N TYR A 391 -6.72 8.40 -35.97
CA TYR A 391 -6.42 7.20 -36.74
C TYR A 391 -5.48 6.26 -35.97
N TYR A 392 -4.32 6.77 -35.52
CA TYR A 392 -3.37 5.97 -34.74
C TYR A 392 -3.92 5.57 -33.37
N PHE A 393 -4.75 6.39 -32.72
CA PHE A 393 -5.46 6.01 -31.51
C PHE A 393 -6.35 4.77 -31.75
N ILE A 394 -7.09 4.71 -32.86
CA ILE A 394 -7.92 3.55 -33.21
C ILE A 394 -7.07 2.30 -33.44
N LEU A 395 -5.91 2.45 -34.14
CA LEU A 395 -4.98 1.35 -34.35
C LEU A 395 -4.32 0.88 -33.06
N ALA A 396 -4.10 1.77 -32.10
CA ALA A 396 -3.54 1.43 -30.80
C ALA A 396 -4.48 0.63 -29.90
N ILE A 397 -5.81 0.63 -30.13
CA ILE A 397 -6.76 -0.15 -29.34
C ILE A 397 -6.46 -1.66 -29.38
N PRO A 398 -6.44 -2.35 -30.53
CA PRO A 398 -6.08 -3.76 -30.58
C PRO A 398 -4.62 -4.02 -30.17
N ALA A 399 -3.71 -3.09 -30.44
CA ALA A 399 -2.32 -3.20 -30.03
C ALA A 399 -2.15 -3.19 -28.51
N SER A 400 -2.86 -2.30 -27.79
CA SER A 400 -2.83 -2.27 -26.33
C SER A 400 -3.45 -3.51 -25.71
N ALA A 401 -4.55 -4.02 -26.28
CA ALA A 401 -5.13 -5.29 -25.83
C ALA A 401 -4.13 -6.46 -26.00
N MET A 402 -3.42 -6.50 -27.11
CA MET A 402 -2.37 -7.49 -27.35
C MET A 402 -1.20 -7.36 -26.35
N MET A 403 -0.73 -6.12 -26.09
CA MET A 403 0.32 -5.85 -25.11
C MET A 403 -0.06 -6.39 -23.72
N MET A 404 -1.30 -6.14 -23.29
CA MET A 404 -1.79 -6.63 -22.00
C MET A 404 -1.87 -8.15 -21.96
N MET A 405 -2.37 -8.79 -23.00
CA MET A 405 -2.43 -10.25 -23.09
C MET A 405 -1.03 -10.87 -23.02
N ILE A 406 -0.08 -10.34 -23.78
CA ILE A 406 1.32 -10.82 -23.76
C ILE A 406 1.91 -10.64 -22.36
N THR A 407 1.71 -9.48 -21.73
CA THR A 407 2.19 -9.22 -20.36
C THR A 407 1.58 -10.21 -19.36
N ALA A 408 0.28 -10.50 -19.44
CA ALA A 408 -0.38 -11.48 -18.56
C ALA A 408 0.15 -12.90 -18.75
N VAL A 409 0.43 -13.31 -20.01
CA VAL A 409 1.01 -14.62 -20.32
C VAL A 409 2.45 -14.71 -19.83
N ILE A 410 3.28 -13.69 -20.08
CA ILE A 410 4.66 -13.62 -19.60
C ILE A 410 4.69 -13.71 -18.07
N SER A 411 3.91 -12.88 -17.36
CA SER A 411 3.90 -12.85 -15.90
C SER A 411 3.50 -14.21 -15.30
N SER A 412 2.42 -14.83 -15.81
CA SER A 412 1.97 -16.14 -15.32
C SER A 412 2.92 -17.28 -15.69
N GLY A 413 3.49 -17.28 -16.89
CA GLY A 413 4.44 -18.28 -17.34
C GLY A 413 5.75 -18.25 -16.56
N LEU A 414 6.34 -17.06 -16.41
CA LEU A 414 7.59 -16.89 -15.65
C LEU A 414 7.43 -17.23 -14.17
N ARG A 415 6.29 -16.88 -13.55
CA ARG A 415 6.04 -17.29 -12.17
C ARG A 415 6.00 -18.80 -12.00
N LYS A 416 5.33 -19.52 -12.87
CA LYS A 416 5.29 -20.99 -12.84
C LYS A 416 6.68 -21.62 -13.01
N ILE A 417 7.55 -21.00 -13.79
CA ILE A 417 8.94 -21.43 -13.94
C ILE A 417 9.76 -21.11 -12.70
N ALA A 418 9.60 -19.89 -12.14
CA ALA A 418 10.33 -19.44 -10.96
C ALA A 418 9.93 -20.21 -9.70
N LEU A 419 8.62 -20.46 -9.52
CA LEU A 419 8.04 -21.10 -8.35
C LEU A 419 7.19 -22.31 -8.75
N PRO A 420 7.76 -23.41 -9.23
CA PRO A 420 6.98 -24.59 -9.64
C PRO A 420 6.25 -25.25 -8.46
N ARG A 421 6.82 -25.16 -7.26
CA ARG A 421 6.22 -25.64 -6.01
C ARG A 421 6.66 -24.73 -4.87
N LEU A 422 5.71 -24.18 -4.14
CA LEU A 422 5.94 -23.42 -2.92
C LEU A 422 5.18 -24.12 -1.79
N GLU A 423 5.90 -24.46 -0.72
CA GLU A 423 5.34 -25.17 0.43
C GLU A 423 5.33 -24.25 1.66
N THR A 424 4.43 -24.54 2.59
CA THR A 424 4.40 -23.87 3.89
C THR A 424 5.66 -24.20 4.66
N GLY A 425 6.24 -23.21 5.33
CA GLY A 425 7.46 -23.42 6.12
C GLY A 425 8.20 -22.15 6.43
N THR A 426 9.33 -22.28 7.12
CA THR A 426 10.23 -21.20 7.47
C THR A 426 11.51 -21.33 6.66
N TYR A 427 11.89 -20.27 5.95
CA TYR A 427 13.00 -20.26 5.02
C TYR A 427 13.95 -19.11 5.33
N ALA A 428 15.26 -19.36 5.24
CA ALA A 428 16.26 -18.31 5.40
C ALA A 428 16.17 -17.27 4.28
N VAL A 429 16.25 -15.98 4.62
CA VAL A 429 16.22 -14.86 3.66
C VAL A 429 17.35 -14.94 2.63
N HIS A 430 18.49 -15.54 2.98
CA HIS A 430 19.61 -15.79 2.06
C HIS A 430 19.57 -17.17 1.40
N GLY A 431 18.40 -17.81 1.39
CA GLY A 431 18.19 -19.14 0.81
C GLY A 431 17.61 -19.08 -0.59
N SER A 432 17.75 -20.18 -1.35
CA SER A 432 17.24 -20.30 -2.71
C SER A 432 15.73 -20.09 -2.84
N THR A 433 14.96 -20.52 -1.83
CA THR A 433 13.50 -20.33 -1.81
C THR A 433 13.15 -18.84 -1.74
N TYR A 434 13.87 -18.07 -0.90
CA TYR A 434 13.66 -16.61 -0.83
C TYR A 434 14.00 -15.94 -2.16
N TYR A 435 15.13 -16.24 -2.78
CA TYR A 435 15.52 -15.64 -4.06
C TYR A 435 14.49 -15.91 -5.17
N ARG A 436 13.99 -17.15 -5.26
CA ARG A 436 12.97 -17.52 -6.23
C ARG A 436 11.63 -16.86 -5.96
N LYS A 437 11.23 -16.80 -4.68
CA LYS A 437 10.01 -16.09 -4.25
C LYS A 437 10.13 -14.60 -4.53
N TRP A 438 11.26 -13.98 -4.20
CA TRP A 438 11.51 -12.58 -4.51
C TRP A 438 11.42 -12.31 -6.02
N PHE A 439 12.06 -13.13 -6.85
CA PHE A 439 11.98 -13.00 -8.30
C PHE A 439 10.53 -13.09 -8.81
N ALA A 440 9.75 -14.04 -8.31
CA ALA A 440 8.34 -14.18 -8.63
C ALA A 440 7.49 -13.00 -8.14
N ALA A 441 7.77 -12.44 -6.96
CA ALA A 441 7.11 -11.25 -6.45
C ALA A 441 7.40 -10.03 -7.34
N GLN A 442 8.65 -9.83 -7.77
CA GLN A 442 9.03 -8.76 -8.68
C GLN A 442 8.37 -8.88 -10.07
N ILE A 443 8.19 -10.10 -10.57
CA ILE A 443 7.40 -10.34 -11.79
C ILE A 443 5.97 -9.83 -11.62
N LEU A 444 5.33 -10.12 -10.50
CA LEU A 444 3.96 -9.67 -10.22
C LEU A 444 3.92 -8.14 -10.14
N GLU A 445 4.74 -7.52 -9.31
CA GLU A 445 4.80 -6.06 -9.11
C GLU A 445 5.09 -5.31 -10.43
N THR A 446 6.03 -5.80 -11.23
CA THR A 446 6.36 -5.17 -12.51
C THR A 446 5.23 -5.33 -13.53
N SER A 447 4.54 -6.49 -13.55
CA SER A 447 3.40 -6.70 -14.43
C SER A 447 2.25 -5.73 -14.14
N LEU A 448 2.09 -5.30 -12.89
CA LEU A 448 1.08 -4.34 -12.48
C LEU A 448 1.28 -2.95 -13.09
N GLN A 449 2.47 -2.59 -13.55
CA GLN A 449 2.67 -1.34 -14.28
C GLN A 449 1.81 -1.28 -15.56
N THR A 450 1.60 -2.44 -16.19
CA THR A 450 0.76 -2.57 -17.40
C THR A 450 -0.64 -3.10 -17.07
N LEU A 451 -0.75 -4.04 -16.13
CA LEU A 451 -1.98 -4.79 -15.84
C LEU A 451 -2.82 -4.21 -14.70
N HIS A 452 -2.44 -3.08 -14.11
CA HIS A 452 -3.19 -2.48 -13.01
C HIS A 452 -4.68 -2.26 -13.35
N GLY A 453 -4.99 -1.96 -14.59
CA GLY A 453 -6.36 -1.82 -15.08
C GLY A 453 -7.22 -3.08 -14.99
N LEU A 454 -6.63 -4.27 -14.82
CA LEU A 454 -7.37 -5.53 -14.61
C LEU A 454 -8.05 -5.58 -13.24
N PHE A 455 -7.50 -4.89 -12.25
CA PHE A 455 -8.10 -4.82 -10.92
C PHE A 455 -9.51 -4.20 -10.96
N ALA A 456 -10.37 -4.61 -10.05
CA ALA A 456 -11.78 -4.23 -9.97
C ALA A 456 -12.57 -4.53 -11.27
N THR A 457 -12.21 -5.59 -11.98
CA THR A 457 -12.92 -6.08 -13.17
C THR A 457 -13.21 -7.56 -13.08
N ILE A 458 -14.10 -8.05 -13.95
CA ILE A 458 -14.38 -9.49 -14.07
C ILE A 458 -13.16 -10.31 -14.56
N TYR A 459 -12.12 -9.64 -15.07
CA TYR A 459 -10.89 -10.29 -15.55
C TYR A 459 -9.90 -10.57 -14.43
N ALA A 460 -9.92 -9.82 -13.32
CA ALA A 460 -9.00 -9.99 -12.21
C ALA A 460 -8.98 -11.42 -11.63
N PRO A 461 -10.13 -12.06 -11.30
CA PRO A 461 -10.14 -13.44 -10.81
C PRO A 461 -9.52 -14.44 -11.79
N THR A 462 -9.70 -14.24 -13.09
CA THR A 462 -9.11 -15.10 -14.13
C THR A 462 -7.60 -14.95 -14.15
N TRP A 463 -7.10 -13.72 -14.07
CA TRP A 463 -5.67 -13.47 -14.00
C TRP A 463 -5.03 -14.07 -12.75
N PHE A 464 -5.67 -13.92 -11.57
CA PHE A 464 -5.19 -14.56 -10.33
C PHE A 464 -5.12 -16.10 -10.44
N ARG A 465 -6.09 -16.73 -11.12
CA ARG A 465 -6.03 -18.18 -11.40
C ARG A 465 -4.85 -18.53 -12.32
N MET A 466 -4.55 -17.70 -13.32
CA MET A 466 -3.38 -17.90 -14.18
C MET A 466 -2.07 -17.78 -13.40
N LEU A 467 -2.01 -16.92 -12.39
CA LEU A 467 -0.86 -16.77 -11.50
C LEU A 467 -0.70 -17.94 -10.50
N GLY A 468 -1.73 -18.75 -10.29
CA GLY A 468 -1.68 -19.95 -9.43
C GLY A 468 -2.64 -19.93 -8.25
N ALA A 469 -3.42 -18.85 -8.02
CA ALA A 469 -4.40 -18.78 -6.95
C ALA A 469 -5.64 -19.63 -7.24
N LYS A 470 -6.25 -20.17 -6.18
CA LYS A 470 -7.56 -20.82 -6.26
C LYS A 470 -8.63 -19.79 -5.96
N VAL A 471 -9.37 -19.35 -6.97
CA VAL A 471 -10.41 -18.33 -6.83
C VAL A 471 -11.77 -18.91 -7.18
N GLY A 472 -12.73 -18.80 -6.27
CA GLY A 472 -14.11 -19.26 -6.44
C GLY A 472 -14.87 -18.51 -7.53
N LYS A 473 -16.06 -19.01 -7.86
CA LYS A 473 -16.95 -18.36 -8.84
C LYS A 473 -17.53 -17.07 -8.28
N ASN A 474 -17.70 -16.07 -9.14
CA ASN A 474 -18.31 -14.78 -8.81
C ASN A 474 -17.60 -14.01 -7.69
N THR A 475 -16.35 -14.36 -7.37
CA THR A 475 -15.51 -13.62 -6.45
C THR A 475 -14.94 -12.41 -7.16
N GLU A 476 -14.94 -11.27 -6.49
CA GLU A 476 -14.41 -10.02 -7.01
C GLU A 476 -13.15 -9.60 -6.25
N ILE A 477 -12.17 -9.09 -6.98
CA ILE A 477 -10.91 -8.59 -6.43
C ILE A 477 -10.75 -7.17 -6.94
N SER A 478 -10.82 -6.19 -6.00
CA SER A 478 -10.63 -4.79 -6.36
C SER A 478 -9.14 -4.52 -6.54
N THR A 479 -8.38 -4.36 -5.45
CA THR A 479 -6.91 -4.36 -5.51
C THR A 479 -6.36 -5.15 -4.33
N ALA A 480 -5.38 -6.01 -4.57
CA ALA A 480 -4.74 -6.79 -3.52
C ALA A 480 -3.22 -6.67 -3.62
N THR A 481 -2.58 -6.46 -2.47
CA THR A 481 -1.13 -6.33 -2.32
C THR A 481 -0.57 -7.43 -1.43
N GLY A 482 0.75 -7.66 -1.45
CA GLY A 482 1.40 -8.70 -0.65
C GLY A 482 0.90 -10.12 -0.97
N VAL A 483 0.40 -10.35 -2.19
CA VAL A 483 -0.23 -11.63 -2.54
C VAL A 483 0.80 -12.66 -2.97
N ILE A 484 0.68 -13.85 -2.40
CA ILE A 484 1.38 -15.06 -2.88
C ILE A 484 0.33 -15.95 -3.54
N PRO A 485 0.08 -15.81 -4.87
CA PRO A 485 -1.03 -16.48 -5.53
C PRO A 485 -1.05 -18.00 -5.34
N GLU A 486 0.12 -18.62 -5.33
CA GLU A 486 0.28 -20.07 -5.18
C GLU A 486 -0.19 -20.59 -3.81
N MET A 487 -0.26 -19.72 -2.80
CA MET A 487 -0.69 -20.04 -1.44
C MET A 487 -2.06 -19.44 -1.09
N LEU A 488 -2.75 -18.83 -2.07
CA LEU A 488 -4.01 -18.14 -1.86
C LEU A 488 -5.21 -18.96 -2.34
N THR A 489 -6.22 -19.08 -1.46
CA THR A 489 -7.53 -19.64 -1.81
C THR A 489 -8.62 -18.64 -1.44
N LEU A 490 -9.41 -18.21 -2.42
CA LEU A 490 -10.59 -17.36 -2.23
C LEU A 490 -11.85 -18.17 -2.51
N GLY A 491 -12.81 -18.14 -1.59
CA GLY A 491 -14.11 -18.79 -1.72
C GLY A 491 -15.00 -18.17 -2.78
N GLU A 492 -16.16 -18.76 -3.01
CA GLU A 492 -17.15 -18.27 -3.99
C GLU A 492 -17.87 -17.01 -3.46
N GLU A 493 -18.24 -16.11 -4.37
CA GLU A 493 -19.07 -14.92 -4.08
C GLU A 493 -18.47 -14.00 -3.01
N SER A 494 -17.13 -14.05 -2.81
CA SER A 494 -16.41 -13.22 -1.87
C SER A 494 -15.94 -11.92 -2.52
N PHE A 495 -15.68 -10.90 -1.72
CA PHE A 495 -15.22 -9.59 -2.19
C PHE A 495 -13.96 -9.15 -1.45
N ILE A 496 -12.90 -8.90 -2.20
CA ILE A 496 -11.65 -8.31 -1.71
C ILE A 496 -11.63 -6.86 -2.18
N ALA A 497 -11.69 -5.93 -1.23
CA ALA A 497 -11.76 -4.50 -1.51
C ALA A 497 -10.40 -3.89 -1.90
N ASP A 498 -10.32 -2.56 -1.94
CA ASP A 498 -9.11 -1.87 -2.42
C ASP A 498 -7.97 -1.92 -1.40
N ALA A 499 -6.74 -2.07 -1.91
CA ALA A 499 -5.49 -2.07 -1.15
C ALA A 499 -5.46 -3.06 0.03
N VAL A 500 -6.16 -4.19 -0.10
CA VAL A 500 -6.10 -5.26 0.90
C VAL A 500 -4.74 -5.94 0.82
N MET A 501 -4.05 -6.05 1.97
CA MET A 501 -2.87 -6.91 2.07
C MET A 501 -3.33 -8.33 2.39
N LEU A 502 -3.06 -9.25 1.47
CA LEU A 502 -3.69 -10.56 1.46
C LEU A 502 -2.65 -11.69 1.52
N GLY A 503 -2.30 -12.08 2.73
CA GLY A 503 -1.41 -13.23 2.97
C GLY A 503 0.06 -12.93 2.69
N ASP A 504 0.49 -11.69 2.93
CA ASP A 504 1.90 -11.29 2.83
C ASP A 504 2.76 -12.09 3.81
N GLU A 505 3.93 -12.53 3.35
CA GLU A 505 4.84 -13.30 4.20
C GLU A 505 5.40 -12.47 5.35
N GLU A 506 5.56 -13.09 6.50
CA GLU A 506 6.28 -12.48 7.62
C GLU A 506 7.79 -12.74 7.49
N ILE A 507 8.57 -11.66 7.47
CA ILE A 507 10.03 -11.73 7.50
C ILE A 507 10.54 -11.14 8.80
N LYS A 508 11.18 -11.97 9.62
CA LYS A 508 11.62 -11.61 10.95
C LYS A 508 12.92 -12.32 11.32
N GLY A 509 13.88 -11.58 11.85
CA GLY A 509 15.16 -12.15 12.29
C GLY A 509 15.96 -12.90 11.22
N GLY A 510 15.78 -12.54 9.93
CA GLY A 510 16.44 -13.21 8.81
C GLY A 510 15.74 -14.48 8.32
N TRP A 511 14.52 -14.73 8.78
CA TRP A 511 13.70 -15.87 8.38
C TRP A 511 12.37 -15.41 7.79
N MET A 512 11.98 -16.02 6.69
CA MET A 512 10.70 -15.82 6.02
C MET A 512 9.75 -16.95 6.39
N SER A 513 8.60 -16.60 6.96
CA SER A 513 7.49 -17.53 7.20
C SER A 513 6.52 -17.50 6.02
N LEU A 514 6.14 -18.66 5.52
CA LEU A 514 5.16 -18.83 4.44
C LEU A 514 4.06 -19.76 4.91
N LYS A 515 2.81 -19.30 4.87
CA LYS A 515 1.63 -20.08 5.21
C LYS A 515 0.52 -19.86 4.19
N ALA A 516 -0.32 -20.88 3.99
CA ALA A 516 -1.43 -20.79 3.07
C ALA A 516 -2.59 -19.96 3.65
N THR A 517 -3.04 -18.96 2.90
CA THR A 517 -4.17 -18.09 3.29
C THR A 517 -5.44 -18.52 2.58
N LYS A 518 -6.53 -18.64 3.33
CA LYS A 518 -7.82 -19.07 2.83
C LYS A 518 -8.93 -18.11 3.27
N ILE A 519 -9.68 -17.58 2.33
CA ILE A 519 -10.88 -16.76 2.55
C ILE A 519 -12.11 -17.62 2.23
N GLY A 520 -13.08 -17.67 3.15
CA GLY A 520 -14.33 -18.42 2.99
C GLY A 520 -15.28 -17.82 1.95
N ASN A 521 -16.39 -18.52 1.70
CA ASN A 521 -17.41 -18.08 0.75
C ASN A 521 -18.16 -16.85 1.28
N ARG A 522 -18.63 -15.97 0.38
CA ARG A 522 -19.40 -14.78 0.72
C ARG A 522 -18.78 -13.88 1.79
N SER A 523 -17.46 -13.97 1.94
CA SER A 523 -16.73 -13.14 2.89
C SER A 523 -16.32 -11.82 2.24
N PHE A 524 -16.32 -10.75 3.03
CA PHE A 524 -15.96 -9.42 2.62
C PHE A 524 -14.72 -8.95 3.38
N VAL A 525 -13.72 -8.48 2.67
CA VAL A 525 -12.51 -7.88 3.23
C VAL A 525 -12.45 -6.42 2.81
N GLY A 526 -12.54 -5.51 3.79
CA GLY A 526 -12.64 -4.07 3.58
C GLY A 526 -11.36 -3.41 3.10
N ASN A 527 -11.46 -2.17 2.62
CA ASN A 527 -10.34 -1.41 2.07
C ASN A 527 -9.17 -1.32 3.08
N SER A 528 -7.95 -1.52 2.59
CA SER A 528 -6.71 -1.45 3.37
C SER A 528 -6.71 -2.36 4.61
N ALA A 529 -7.50 -3.43 4.60
CA ALA A 529 -7.45 -4.44 5.65
C ALA A 529 -6.18 -5.29 5.52
N TYR A 530 -5.72 -5.81 6.64
CA TYR A 530 -4.56 -6.69 6.73
C TYR A 530 -5.00 -8.12 7.08
N ILE A 531 -4.75 -9.03 6.17
CA ILE A 531 -4.95 -10.46 6.35
C ILE A 531 -3.56 -11.11 6.40
N ALA A 532 -3.15 -11.55 7.58
CA ALA A 532 -1.85 -12.19 7.78
C ALA A 532 -1.73 -13.50 6.99
N ASP A 533 -0.51 -13.91 6.68
CA ASP A 533 -0.25 -15.23 6.11
C ASP A 533 -0.77 -16.34 7.04
N GLY A 534 -1.30 -17.41 6.45
CA GLY A 534 -1.88 -18.52 7.20
C GLY A 534 -3.27 -18.27 7.79
N THR A 535 -3.86 -17.10 7.58
CA THR A 535 -5.24 -16.83 8.00
C THR A 535 -6.22 -17.74 7.29
N VAL A 536 -7.12 -18.37 8.05
CA VAL A 536 -8.28 -19.09 7.55
C VAL A 536 -9.53 -18.33 7.96
N LEU A 537 -10.12 -17.60 7.03
CA LEU A 537 -11.36 -16.86 7.25
C LEU A 537 -12.54 -17.78 6.96
N PRO A 538 -13.49 -17.97 7.91
CA PRO A 538 -14.71 -18.73 7.69
C PRO A 538 -15.64 -18.10 6.65
N ASP A 539 -16.78 -18.75 6.37
CA ASP A 539 -17.78 -18.23 5.45
C ASP A 539 -18.55 -17.04 6.05
N ASN A 540 -19.02 -16.15 5.20
CA ASN A 540 -19.83 -14.97 5.56
C ASN A 540 -19.17 -14.00 6.55
N VAL A 541 -17.85 -14.04 6.72
CA VAL A 541 -17.12 -13.13 7.62
C VAL A 541 -16.92 -11.79 6.94
N LEU A 542 -17.04 -10.72 7.73
CA LEU A 542 -16.71 -9.36 7.30
C LEU A 542 -15.52 -8.84 8.11
N ILE A 543 -14.46 -8.46 7.41
CA ILE A 543 -13.35 -7.67 7.97
C ILE A 543 -13.54 -6.23 7.53
N GLY A 544 -13.58 -5.31 8.48
CA GLY A 544 -13.83 -3.88 8.22
C GLY A 544 -12.69 -3.17 7.48
N VAL A 545 -12.92 -1.92 7.14
CA VAL A 545 -11.91 -1.04 6.53
C VAL A 545 -10.78 -0.80 7.53
N GLN A 546 -9.51 -0.82 7.08
CA GLN A 546 -8.32 -0.63 7.90
C GLN A 546 -8.32 -1.51 9.18
N SER A 547 -8.77 -2.72 9.02
CA SER A 547 -8.92 -3.68 10.11
C SER A 547 -8.02 -4.88 9.88
N LYS A 548 -7.67 -5.57 10.95
CA LYS A 548 -6.96 -6.84 10.88
C LYS A 548 -7.79 -7.99 11.42
N THR A 549 -7.39 -9.21 11.10
CA THR A 549 -7.95 -10.41 11.71
C THR A 549 -7.44 -10.56 13.16
N PRO A 550 -8.22 -11.17 14.07
CA PRO A 550 -7.77 -11.40 15.44
C PRO A 550 -6.59 -12.40 15.46
N ASP A 551 -5.55 -12.07 16.24
CA ASP A 551 -4.31 -12.86 16.26
C ASP A 551 -4.47 -14.25 16.91
N ASN A 552 -5.27 -14.36 17.98
CA ASN A 552 -5.37 -15.58 18.82
C ASN A 552 -6.82 -16.01 19.12
N ARG A 553 -7.78 -15.59 18.31
CA ARG A 553 -9.19 -15.98 18.50
C ARG A 553 -9.68 -16.77 17.31
N GLU A 554 -10.40 -17.85 17.59
CA GLU A 554 -11.13 -18.57 16.54
C GLU A 554 -12.20 -17.65 15.95
N MET A 555 -12.29 -17.64 14.64
CA MET A 555 -13.33 -16.93 13.89
C MET A 555 -14.41 -17.92 13.48
N TYR A 556 -15.66 -17.48 13.55
CA TYR A 556 -16.82 -18.29 13.18
C TYR A 556 -17.61 -17.64 12.03
N ASP A 557 -18.40 -18.44 11.36
CA ASP A 557 -19.24 -18.00 10.25
C ASP A 557 -20.14 -16.81 10.64
N GLY A 558 -20.23 -15.83 9.76
CA GLY A 558 -21.11 -14.68 9.93
C GLY A 558 -20.59 -13.57 10.85
N GLN A 559 -19.41 -13.72 11.44
CA GLN A 559 -18.83 -12.71 12.31
C GLN A 559 -18.37 -11.46 11.54
N THR A 560 -18.35 -10.34 12.25
CA THR A 560 -17.83 -9.05 11.75
C THR A 560 -16.73 -8.56 12.69
N TRP A 561 -15.56 -8.30 12.12
CA TRP A 561 -14.39 -7.82 12.84
C TRP A 561 -13.98 -6.43 12.34
N PHE A 562 -13.62 -5.56 13.27
CA PHE A 562 -13.29 -4.17 12.98
C PHE A 562 -12.11 -3.67 13.82
N GLY A 563 -11.25 -2.86 13.22
CA GLY A 563 -10.16 -2.15 13.88
C GLY A 563 -8.83 -2.91 14.00
N SER A 564 -7.85 -2.20 14.57
CA SER A 564 -6.54 -2.71 14.96
C SER A 564 -6.23 -2.18 16.37
N PRO A 565 -6.22 -3.04 17.41
CA PRO A 565 -6.51 -4.49 17.40
C PRO A 565 -7.95 -4.83 17.00
N ALA A 566 -8.16 -6.06 16.53
CA ALA A 566 -9.45 -6.51 16.04
C ALA A 566 -10.50 -6.64 17.14
N LEU A 567 -11.65 -6.02 16.95
CA LEU A 567 -12.82 -6.10 17.81
C LEU A 567 -13.95 -6.84 17.10
N LEU A 568 -14.57 -7.79 17.80
CA LEU A 568 -15.78 -8.46 17.34
C LEU A 568 -16.98 -7.53 17.50
N LEU A 569 -17.67 -7.22 16.40
CA LEU A 569 -18.91 -6.47 16.46
C LEU A 569 -20.08 -7.38 16.84
N PRO A 570 -20.87 -7.04 17.86
CA PRO A 570 -21.93 -7.92 18.40
C PRO A 570 -23.11 -8.12 17.42
N ALA A 571 -23.39 -7.14 16.58
CA ALA A 571 -24.47 -7.21 15.63
C ALA A 571 -24.06 -6.63 14.27
N ARG A 572 -24.40 -7.32 13.19
CA ARG A 572 -24.29 -6.84 11.83
C ARG A 572 -25.60 -6.20 11.42
N GLU A 573 -25.54 -4.97 10.92
CA GLU A 573 -26.71 -4.35 10.30
C GLU A 573 -27.22 -5.23 9.17
N ALA A 574 -28.47 -5.65 9.24
CA ALA A 574 -29.12 -6.41 8.18
C ALA A 574 -29.54 -5.44 7.07
N ALA A 575 -28.66 -5.20 6.11
CA ALA A 575 -29.02 -4.48 4.90
C ALA A 575 -30.15 -5.23 4.16
N GLU A 576 -31.07 -4.51 3.52
CA GLU A 576 -32.06 -5.12 2.66
C GLU A 576 -31.40 -6.05 1.64
N LYS A 577 -31.85 -7.30 1.60
CA LYS A 577 -31.30 -8.29 0.68
C LYS A 577 -31.73 -7.96 -0.74
N TYR A 578 -30.79 -7.49 -1.53
CA TYR A 578 -31.02 -7.36 -2.97
C TYR A 578 -31.19 -8.75 -3.62
N PRO A 579 -32.08 -8.87 -4.63
CA PRO A 579 -32.27 -10.14 -5.34
C PRO A 579 -30.96 -10.69 -5.92
N ASP A 580 -30.77 -12.01 -5.84
CA ASP A 580 -29.56 -12.69 -6.33
C ASP A 580 -29.21 -12.37 -7.80
N HIS A 581 -30.21 -12.12 -8.65
CA HIS A 581 -30.00 -11.79 -10.07
C HIS A 581 -29.38 -10.39 -10.27
N LEU A 582 -29.39 -9.53 -9.25
CA LEU A 582 -28.73 -8.22 -9.26
C LEU A 582 -27.34 -8.28 -8.65
N THR A 583 -27.05 -9.26 -7.81
CA THR A 583 -25.82 -9.40 -7.00
C THR A 583 -24.98 -10.60 -7.44
N PHE A 584 -25.28 -11.78 -6.90
CA PHE A 584 -24.43 -12.97 -7.04
C PHE A 584 -24.64 -13.75 -8.34
N LYS A 585 -25.85 -13.67 -8.96
CA LYS A 585 -26.22 -14.44 -10.17
C LYS A 585 -26.72 -13.56 -11.32
N PRO A 586 -25.90 -12.60 -11.80
CA PRO A 586 -26.29 -11.75 -12.92
C PRO A 586 -26.48 -12.57 -14.19
N SER A 587 -27.40 -12.13 -15.06
CA SER A 587 -27.66 -12.76 -16.36
C SER A 587 -26.42 -12.73 -17.27
N ILE A 588 -26.33 -13.66 -18.21
CA ILE A 588 -25.23 -13.72 -19.19
C ILE A 588 -25.10 -12.40 -19.96
N LYS A 589 -26.23 -11.78 -20.36
CA LYS A 589 -26.23 -10.47 -21.05
C LYS A 589 -25.55 -9.39 -20.21
N ARG A 590 -25.87 -9.30 -18.90
CA ARG A 590 -25.22 -8.33 -17.99
C ARG A 590 -23.73 -8.60 -17.85
N ARG A 591 -23.32 -9.87 -17.74
CA ARG A 591 -21.89 -10.26 -17.67
C ARG A 591 -21.13 -9.87 -18.93
N LEU A 592 -21.69 -10.12 -20.09
CA LEU A 592 -21.08 -9.75 -21.38
C LEU A 592 -20.98 -8.22 -21.52
N MET A 593 -22.04 -7.50 -21.19
CA MET A 593 -22.04 -6.03 -21.22
C MET A 593 -21.01 -5.45 -20.23
N ARG A 594 -20.96 -5.97 -18.99
CA ARG A 594 -19.93 -5.60 -18.00
C ARG A 594 -18.53 -5.89 -18.53
N GLY A 595 -18.29 -7.08 -19.08
CA GLY A 595 -17.02 -7.44 -19.69
C GLY A 595 -16.60 -6.49 -20.80
N PHE A 596 -17.52 -6.14 -21.71
CA PHE A 596 -17.21 -5.20 -22.78
C PHE A 596 -16.85 -3.80 -22.23
N ILE A 597 -17.64 -3.26 -21.30
CA ILE A 597 -17.37 -1.93 -20.69
C ILE A 597 -16.06 -1.93 -19.94
N GLU A 598 -15.80 -2.95 -19.11
CA GLU A 598 -14.56 -3.08 -18.36
C GLU A 598 -13.35 -3.34 -19.28
N GLY A 599 -13.53 -4.08 -20.36
CA GLY A 599 -12.52 -4.23 -21.41
C GLY A 599 -12.12 -2.90 -22.04
N LEU A 600 -13.10 -2.05 -22.38
CA LEU A 600 -12.82 -0.69 -22.86
C LEU A 600 -12.13 0.16 -21.80
N ARG A 601 -12.56 0.08 -20.54
CA ARG A 601 -11.92 0.78 -19.41
C ARG A 601 -10.43 0.43 -19.26
N ILE A 602 -10.07 -0.81 -19.54
CA ILE A 602 -8.69 -1.29 -19.45
C ILE A 602 -7.89 -0.83 -20.66
N VAL A 603 -8.43 -1.01 -21.87
CA VAL A 603 -7.69 -0.88 -23.13
C VAL A 603 -7.54 0.59 -23.57
N LEU A 604 -8.59 1.42 -23.42
CA LEU A 604 -8.56 2.81 -23.91
C LEU A 604 -7.46 3.68 -23.29
N PRO A 605 -7.23 3.67 -21.95
CA PRO A 605 -6.12 4.44 -21.37
C PRO A 605 -4.75 3.96 -21.86
N ALA A 606 -4.58 2.64 -22.06
CA ALA A 606 -3.35 2.09 -22.57
C ALA A 606 -3.12 2.45 -24.05
N ALA A 607 -4.19 2.54 -24.86
CA ALA A 607 -4.12 2.98 -26.25
C ALA A 607 -3.70 4.46 -26.38
N LEU A 608 -3.98 5.29 -25.37
CA LEU A 608 -3.49 6.67 -25.32
C LEU A 608 -1.99 6.78 -25.01
N ALA A 609 -1.41 5.74 -24.40
CA ALA A 609 -0.01 5.68 -24.06
C ALA A 609 0.86 5.09 -25.19
N ILE A 610 0.28 4.29 -26.07
CA ILE A 610 0.89 3.75 -27.29
C ILE A 610 0.79 4.76 -28.42
#